data_4b090fc9780c5d19329e5f76d422e05f
#
_entry.id   4b090fc9780c5d19329e5f76d422e05f
#
_cell.length_a   1.000
_cell.length_b   1.000
_cell.length_c   1.000
_cell.angle_alpha   90.00
_cell.angle_beta   90.00
_cell.angle_gamma   90.00
#
_symmetry.space_group_name_H-M   'P 1'
#
loop_
_entity.id
_entity.type
_entity.pdbx_description
1 polymer ?
#
loop_
_entity_poly.entity_id
_entity_poly.type
_entity_poly.pdbx_seq_one_letter_code
_entity_poly.pdbx_strand_id
1 'polypeptide(L)'
;YDIAIGNWSPDFADPYMFMNYWFESNKKGLPGNRSWYANPQVDTLLKQAVSTSDQAQRTQFYQAAQKVVIDEAAYVYLFQKNYQVAMNKNVKGYVFNPMLEQIFNISEMSK
;
A
#
# COMPACT_ATOMS: atom_id res chain seq x y z
N TYR A 1 9.67 2.30 -21.42
CA TYR A 1 10.70 2.79 -20.48
C TYR A 1 11.46 1.62 -19.87
N ASP A 2 12.73 1.81 -19.61
CA ASP A 2 13.60 0.79 -19.00
C ASP A 2 13.63 0.91 -17.46
N ILE A 3 13.43 2.14 -16.95
CA ILE A 3 13.38 2.44 -15.51
C ILE A 3 12.24 3.44 -15.27
N ALA A 4 11.50 3.24 -14.20
CA ALA A 4 10.48 4.17 -13.73
C ALA A 4 10.59 4.39 -12.23
N ILE A 5 10.42 5.63 -11.79
CA ILE A 5 10.26 5.98 -10.38
C ILE A 5 8.79 6.29 -10.13
N GLY A 6 8.22 5.70 -9.11
CA GLY A 6 6.84 5.91 -8.73
C GLY A 6 6.65 5.98 -7.23
N ASN A 7 5.47 6.38 -6.81
CA ASN A 7 5.04 6.32 -5.43
C ASN A 7 3.62 5.75 -5.34
N TRP A 8 3.24 5.34 -4.16
CA TRP A 8 1.90 4.85 -3.88
C TRP A 8 1.47 5.27 -2.48
N SER A 9 0.23 5.68 -2.37
CA SER A 9 -0.49 5.83 -1.10
C SER A 9 -1.73 4.95 -1.16
N PRO A 10 -2.01 4.14 -0.12
CA PRO A 10 -3.15 3.23 -0.13
C PRO A 10 -4.47 4.01 0.02
N ASP A 11 -5.54 3.52 -0.62
CA ASP A 11 -6.87 4.12 -0.50
C ASP A 11 -7.55 3.74 0.82
N PHE A 12 -7.11 2.67 1.47
CA PHE A 12 -7.59 2.20 2.77
C PHE A 12 -6.52 1.41 3.52
N ALA A 13 -6.70 1.30 4.85
CA ALA A 13 -5.74 0.67 5.77
C ALA A 13 -5.74 -0.85 5.69
N ASP A 14 -5.23 -1.40 4.59
CA ASP A 14 -5.14 -2.84 4.41
C ASP A 14 -3.89 -3.24 3.60
N PRO A 15 -3.19 -4.32 3.99
CA PRO A 15 -2.06 -4.85 3.23
C PRO A 15 -2.39 -5.21 1.77
N TYR A 16 -3.66 -5.47 1.46
CA TYR A 16 -4.13 -5.72 0.10
C TYR A 16 -3.67 -4.67 -0.89
N MET A 17 -3.78 -3.38 -0.50
CA MET A 17 -3.42 -2.26 -1.37
C MET A 17 -1.93 -2.21 -1.71
N PHE A 18 -1.08 -2.75 -0.84
CA PHE A 18 0.36 -2.81 -1.06
C PHE A 18 0.80 -4.13 -1.71
N MET A 19 0.16 -5.24 -1.39
CA MET A 19 0.62 -6.55 -1.83
C MET A 19 -0.15 -7.07 -3.04
N ASN A 20 -1.48 -7.21 -2.95
CA ASN A 20 -2.26 -7.77 -4.05
C ASN A 20 -2.23 -6.85 -5.27
N TYR A 21 -2.39 -5.55 -5.05
CA TYR A 21 -2.46 -4.59 -6.14
C TYR A 21 -1.16 -4.50 -6.95
N TRP A 22 -0.01 -4.64 -6.29
CA TRP A 22 1.30 -4.45 -6.91
C TRP A 22 2.00 -5.72 -7.34
N PHE A 23 1.66 -6.88 -6.75
CA PHE A 23 2.43 -8.11 -6.95
C PHE A 23 1.63 -9.31 -7.46
N GLU A 24 0.29 -9.24 -7.51
CA GLU A 24 -0.47 -10.28 -8.22
C GLU A 24 -0.19 -10.24 -9.71
N SER A 25 0.06 -11.42 -10.31
CA SER A 25 0.39 -11.54 -11.72
C SER A 25 -0.75 -11.15 -12.67
N ASN A 26 -2.00 -11.19 -12.19
CA ASN A 26 -3.19 -10.77 -12.95
C ASN A 26 -3.46 -9.25 -12.91
N LYS A 27 -2.67 -8.48 -12.15
CA LYS A 27 -2.79 -7.02 -11.98
C LYS A 27 -1.77 -6.24 -12.82
N LYS A 28 -1.11 -6.89 -13.77
CA LYS A 28 -0.08 -6.25 -14.61
C LYS A 28 -0.62 -5.04 -15.37
N GLY A 29 0.14 -3.95 -15.36
CA GLY A 29 -0.16 -2.72 -16.09
C GLY A 29 -0.10 -1.46 -15.24
N LEU A 30 -0.42 -0.32 -15.83
CA LEU A 30 -0.32 1.00 -15.21
C LEU A 30 -1.10 1.15 -13.89
N PRO A 31 -2.31 0.60 -13.74
CA PRO A 31 -3.07 0.76 -12.50
C PRO A 31 -2.48 0.00 -11.31
N GLY A 32 -1.67 -1.04 -11.54
CA GLY A 32 -1.20 -1.94 -10.49
C GLY A 32 0.25 -2.38 -10.67
N ASN A 33 0.45 -3.66 -10.91
CA ASN A 33 1.75 -4.31 -11.07
C ASN A 33 2.52 -3.78 -12.28
N ARG A 34 3.22 -2.67 -12.10
CA ARG A 34 3.95 -1.95 -13.17
C ARG A 34 5.28 -2.59 -13.53
N SER A 35 5.84 -3.43 -12.67
CA SER A 35 7.06 -4.18 -12.93
C SER A 35 6.81 -5.45 -13.76
N TRP A 36 5.55 -5.79 -14.04
CA TRP A 36 5.15 -7.04 -14.69
C TRP A 36 5.61 -8.28 -13.93
N TYR A 37 5.87 -8.11 -12.64
CA TYR A 37 6.23 -9.21 -11.74
C TYR A 37 5.24 -10.36 -11.83
N ALA A 38 5.73 -11.59 -11.78
CA ALA A 38 4.89 -12.78 -11.75
C ALA A 38 5.60 -13.89 -10.98
N ASN A 39 4.99 -14.32 -9.90
CA ASN A 39 5.46 -15.46 -9.13
C ASN A 39 4.25 -16.26 -8.62
N PRO A 40 4.06 -17.53 -9.04
CA PRO A 40 2.92 -18.35 -8.62
C PRO A 40 2.83 -18.59 -7.10
N GLN A 41 3.97 -18.61 -6.41
CA GLN A 41 4.01 -18.73 -4.95
C GLN A 41 3.41 -17.49 -4.30
N VAL A 42 3.78 -16.29 -4.77
CA VAL A 42 3.24 -15.02 -4.29
C VAL A 42 1.74 -14.95 -4.58
N ASP A 43 1.31 -15.29 -5.80
CA ASP A 43 -0.12 -15.33 -6.16
C ASP A 43 -0.93 -16.24 -5.22
N THR A 44 -0.36 -17.40 -4.87
CA THR A 44 -1.01 -18.35 -3.96
C THR A 44 -1.14 -17.76 -2.54
N LEU A 45 -0.06 -17.21 -2.01
CA LEU A 45 -0.05 -16.58 -0.67
C LEU A 45 -1.02 -15.41 -0.58
N LEU A 46 -1.06 -14.56 -1.61
CA LEU A 46 -1.98 -13.42 -1.65
C LEU A 46 -3.45 -13.85 -1.73
N LYS A 47 -3.77 -14.90 -2.50
CA LYS A 47 -5.11 -15.50 -2.52
C LYS A 47 -5.51 -16.07 -1.16
N GLN A 48 -4.60 -16.78 -0.47
CA GLN A 48 -4.84 -17.30 0.87
C GLN A 48 -5.09 -16.17 1.87
N ALA A 49 -4.30 -15.09 1.79
CA ALA A 49 -4.46 -13.91 2.65
C ALA A 49 -5.84 -13.25 2.51
N VAL A 50 -6.39 -13.21 1.30
CA VAL A 50 -7.73 -12.64 1.04
C VAL A 50 -8.84 -13.60 1.46
N SER A 51 -8.61 -14.92 1.39
CA SER A 51 -9.63 -15.93 1.63
C SER A 51 -9.81 -16.29 3.10
N THR A 52 -8.88 -15.91 3.99
CA THR A 52 -8.97 -16.22 5.42
C THR A 52 -9.56 -15.06 6.22
N SER A 53 -10.43 -15.38 7.17
CA SER A 53 -10.94 -14.44 8.18
C SER A 53 -10.07 -14.41 9.45
N ASP A 54 -9.14 -15.36 9.61
CA ASP A 54 -8.19 -15.38 10.72
C ASP A 54 -7.10 -14.33 10.50
N GLN A 55 -7.08 -13.31 11.33
CA GLN A 55 -6.15 -12.18 11.20
C GLN A 55 -4.68 -12.60 11.39
N ALA A 56 -4.40 -13.58 12.24
CA ALA A 56 -3.05 -14.06 12.47
C ALA A 56 -2.51 -14.81 11.24
N GLN A 57 -3.31 -15.71 10.68
CA GLN A 57 -2.97 -16.41 9.44
C GLN A 57 -2.84 -15.43 8.27
N ARG A 58 -3.75 -14.48 8.17
CA ARG A 58 -3.71 -13.44 7.14
C ARG A 58 -2.38 -12.68 7.17
N THR A 59 -1.96 -12.28 8.36
CA THR A 59 -0.68 -11.59 8.56
C THR A 59 0.49 -12.46 8.12
N GLN A 60 0.49 -13.75 8.48
CA GLN A 60 1.55 -14.68 8.07
C GLN A 60 1.65 -14.84 6.55
N PHE A 61 0.52 -14.94 5.85
CA PHE A 61 0.51 -15.03 4.39
C PHE A 61 1.09 -13.76 3.74
N TYR A 62 0.71 -12.57 4.21
CA TYR A 62 1.28 -11.33 3.68
C TYR A 62 2.77 -11.20 3.98
N GLN A 63 3.22 -11.55 5.17
CA GLN A 63 4.65 -11.52 5.51
C GLN A 63 5.46 -12.51 4.66
N ALA A 64 4.94 -13.71 4.43
CA ALA A 64 5.58 -14.69 3.56
C ALA A 64 5.66 -14.20 2.11
N ALA A 65 4.58 -13.63 1.57
CA ALA A 65 4.58 -13.05 0.24
C ALA A 65 5.56 -11.88 0.13
N GLN A 66 5.58 -10.99 1.11
CA GLN A 66 6.49 -9.85 1.16
C GLN A 66 7.95 -10.30 1.16
N LYS A 67 8.28 -11.35 1.92
CA LYS A 67 9.63 -11.90 1.93
C LYS A 67 10.07 -12.36 0.54
N VAL A 68 9.25 -13.12 -0.18
CA VAL A 68 9.56 -13.60 -1.52
C VAL A 68 9.79 -12.43 -2.48
N VAL A 69 8.90 -11.43 -2.46
CA VAL A 69 9.00 -10.24 -3.32
C VAL A 69 10.29 -9.45 -3.07
N ILE A 70 10.72 -9.34 -1.81
CA ILE A 70 11.96 -8.66 -1.43
C ILE A 70 13.17 -9.47 -1.88
N ASP A 71 13.17 -10.78 -1.63
CA ASP A 71 14.27 -11.67 -2.00
C ASP A 71 14.49 -11.70 -3.53
N GLU A 72 13.42 -11.56 -4.32
CA GLU A 72 13.46 -11.49 -5.79
C GLU A 72 13.72 -10.08 -6.35
N ALA A 73 13.84 -9.08 -5.48
CA ALA A 73 14.11 -7.68 -5.85
C ALA A 73 13.16 -7.13 -6.94
N ALA A 74 11.86 -7.43 -6.81
CA ALA A 74 10.84 -6.99 -7.78
C ALA A 74 10.76 -5.45 -7.90
N TYR A 75 11.14 -4.73 -6.86
CA TYR A 75 11.27 -3.27 -6.79
C TYR A 75 12.45 -2.86 -5.94
N VAL A 76 12.97 -1.67 -6.22
CA VAL A 76 13.90 -0.96 -5.34
C VAL A 76 13.12 -0.01 -4.45
N TYR A 77 13.09 -0.27 -3.15
CA TYR A 77 12.42 0.58 -2.17
C TYR A 77 13.36 1.71 -1.75
N LEU A 78 13.02 2.95 -2.10
CA LEU A 78 13.90 4.09 -1.89
C LEU A 78 13.68 4.73 -0.51
N PHE A 79 12.46 5.15 -0.21
CA PHE A 79 12.11 5.81 1.05
C PHE A 79 10.60 5.89 1.24
N GLN A 80 10.19 6.11 2.47
CA GLN A 80 8.85 6.54 2.83
C GLN A 80 8.91 8.01 3.25
N LYS A 81 8.16 8.87 2.57
CA LYS A 81 8.12 10.30 2.91
C LYS A 81 7.29 10.56 4.17
N ASN A 82 7.67 11.56 4.92
CA ASN A 82 6.82 12.10 5.98
C ASN A 82 5.69 12.92 5.38
N TYR A 83 4.50 12.79 5.96
CA TYR A 83 3.37 13.65 5.63
C TYR A 83 3.55 15.02 6.28
N GLN A 84 3.38 16.08 5.50
CA GLN A 84 3.51 17.46 5.98
C GLN A 84 2.25 18.24 5.63
N VAL A 85 1.68 18.89 6.64
CA VAL A 85 0.51 19.76 6.49
C VAL A 85 0.85 21.15 7.01
N ALA A 86 0.64 22.15 6.18
CA ALA A 86 0.73 23.55 6.57
C ALA A 86 -0.69 24.11 6.74
N MET A 87 -0.98 24.66 7.90
CA MET A 87 -2.27 25.27 8.19
C MET A 87 -2.12 26.64 8.82
N ASN A 88 -3.15 27.49 8.66
CA ASN A 88 -3.20 28.74 9.40
C ASN A 88 -3.30 28.46 10.90
N LYS A 89 -2.58 29.23 11.73
CA LYS A 89 -2.51 29.07 13.18
C LYS A 89 -3.88 29.12 13.91
N ASN A 90 -4.88 29.70 13.28
CA ASN A 90 -6.22 29.83 13.84
C ASN A 90 -7.09 28.58 13.57
N VAL A 91 -6.68 27.69 12.67
CA VAL A 91 -7.42 26.45 12.40
C VAL A 91 -7.28 25.49 13.57
N LYS A 92 -8.39 24.98 14.06
CA LYS A 92 -8.51 23.99 15.14
C LYS A 92 -9.21 22.74 14.66
N GLY A 93 -9.11 21.64 15.41
CA GLY A 93 -9.83 20.40 15.14
C GLY A 93 -9.25 19.54 14.02
N TYR A 94 -8.06 19.86 13.50
CA TYR A 94 -7.41 18.97 12.54
C TYR A 94 -6.96 17.67 13.22
N VAL A 95 -7.38 16.52 12.64
CA VAL A 95 -6.94 15.20 13.06
C VAL A 95 -6.23 14.54 11.87
N PHE A 96 -4.99 14.14 12.08
CA PHE A 96 -4.23 13.41 11.06
C PHE A 96 -4.74 11.97 10.93
N ASN A 97 -5.05 11.56 9.70
CA ASN A 97 -5.34 10.17 9.38
C ASN A 97 -4.27 9.65 8.40
N PRO A 98 -3.41 8.72 8.81
CA PRO A 98 -2.30 8.25 7.98
C PRO A 98 -2.74 7.50 6.72
N MET A 99 -3.98 7.04 6.66
CA MET A 99 -4.52 6.30 5.52
C MET A 99 -5.35 7.17 4.57
N LEU A 100 -5.67 8.40 4.99
CA LEU A 100 -6.50 9.34 4.22
C LEU A 100 -5.77 10.67 4.08
N GLU A 101 -4.56 10.63 3.54
CA GLU A 101 -3.65 11.79 3.47
C GLU A 101 -4.27 13.03 2.82
N GLN A 102 -5.22 12.85 1.92
CA GLN A 102 -5.85 13.95 1.17
C GLN A 102 -7.27 14.27 1.63
N ILE A 103 -7.77 13.57 2.64
CA ILE A 103 -9.13 13.75 3.15
C ILE A 103 -9.08 14.46 4.50
N PHE A 104 -9.72 15.62 4.56
CA PHE A 104 -9.87 16.41 5.78
C PHE A 104 -11.31 16.32 6.25
N ASN A 105 -11.52 16.01 7.52
CA ASN A 105 -12.83 16.10 8.12
C ASN A 105 -13.15 17.56 8.46
N ILE A 106 -13.55 18.33 7.46
CA ILE A 106 -13.79 19.77 7.55
C ILE A 106 -14.89 20.09 8.58
N SER A 107 -15.86 19.17 8.79
CA SER A 107 -16.94 19.37 9.74
C SER A 107 -16.46 19.45 11.21
N GLU A 108 -15.31 18.89 11.52
CA GLU A 108 -14.68 18.92 12.85
C GLU A 108 -13.70 20.09 13.01
N MET A 109 -13.42 20.82 11.93
CA MET A 109 -12.48 21.93 11.95
C MET A 109 -13.21 23.26 12.16
N SER A 110 -12.53 24.18 12.85
CA SER A 110 -13.01 25.55 13.10
C SER A 110 -11.87 26.56 12.91
N LYS A 111 -12.27 27.84 12.78
CA LYS A 111 -11.34 28.97 12.61
C LYS A 111 -11.57 30.03 13.66
#